data_19cd0c93278b708db2625129976474b8
#
_entry.id   19cd0c93278b708db2625129976474b8
#
_cell.length_a   1.000
_cell.length_b   1.000
_cell.length_c   1.000
_cell.angle_alpha   90.00
_cell.angle_beta   90.00
_cell.angle_gamma   90.00
#
_symmetry.space_group_name_H-M   'P 1'
#
loop_
_entity.id
_entity.type
_entity.pdbx_description
1 polymer ?
#
loop_
_entity_poly.entity_id
_entity_poly.type
_entity_poly.pdbx_seq_one_letter_code
_entity_poly.pdbx_strand_id
1 'polypeptide(L)'
;MKLFVDTWGWLVLADRRERDHQQVTSFYAERTRRTGQIFTSDFVLDELFTILFSRLPFESASRFADGVLRSPFIMIERITPERFQKAWELRLKFADKPRISFTDFTSMAMMVDLGISDVLTADKHFAHVGMNFQLLPE
;
A
#
# COMPACT_ATOMS: atom_id res chain seq x y z
N MET A 1 -13.52 -7.75 -5.85
CA MET A 1 -12.09 -8.10 -5.86
C MET A 1 -11.30 -7.08 -5.06
N LYS A 2 -10.51 -7.57 -4.13
CA LYS A 2 -9.80 -6.73 -3.18
C LYS A 2 -8.42 -6.34 -3.72
N LEU A 3 -8.06 -5.09 -3.56
CA LEU A 3 -6.74 -4.57 -3.91
C LEU A 3 -6.15 -3.87 -2.69
N PHE A 4 -4.95 -4.26 -2.31
CA PHE A 4 -4.20 -3.54 -1.29
C PHE A 4 -3.31 -2.50 -1.97
N VAL A 5 -3.29 -1.27 -1.46
CA VAL A 5 -2.44 -0.21 -2.00
C VAL A 5 -1.32 0.07 -1.02
N ASP A 6 -0.10 -0.17 -1.47
CA ASP A 6 1.13 0.08 -0.74
C ASP A 6 1.52 1.56 -0.82
N THR A 7 2.47 1.97 -0.01
CA THR A 7 2.99 3.34 0.01
C THR A 7 3.39 3.82 -1.40
N TRP A 8 4.11 2.99 -2.15
CA TRP A 8 4.49 3.35 -3.52
C TRP A 8 3.28 3.66 -4.39
N GLY A 9 2.24 2.83 -4.29
CA GLY A 9 1.04 3.03 -5.10
C GLY A 9 0.37 4.38 -4.82
N TRP A 10 0.19 4.70 -3.54
CA TRP A 10 -0.38 5.99 -3.17
C TRP A 10 0.49 7.16 -3.62
N LEU A 11 1.81 7.01 -3.45
CA LEU A 11 2.75 8.07 -3.82
C LEU A 11 2.69 8.37 -5.31
N VAL A 12 2.66 7.34 -6.13
CA VAL A 12 2.56 7.51 -7.59
C VAL A 12 1.23 8.13 -7.96
N LEU A 13 0.13 7.75 -7.29
CA LEU A 13 -1.16 8.38 -7.52
C LEU A 13 -1.16 9.86 -7.15
N ALA A 14 -0.45 10.23 -6.11
CA ALA A 14 -0.43 11.60 -5.60
C ALA A 14 0.48 12.53 -6.40
N ASP A 15 1.57 12.03 -6.96
CA ASP A 15 2.60 12.86 -7.56
C ASP A 15 2.64 12.68 -9.08
N ARG A 16 2.16 13.71 -9.79
CA ARG A 16 2.10 13.70 -11.26
C ARG A 16 3.48 13.59 -11.92
N ARG A 17 4.54 13.91 -11.19
CA ARG A 17 5.91 13.86 -11.72
C ARG A 17 6.47 12.44 -11.74
N GLU A 18 5.80 11.50 -11.07
CA GLU A 18 6.23 10.11 -11.10
C GLU A 18 6.08 9.52 -12.49
N ARG A 19 7.10 8.77 -12.92
CA ARG A 19 7.14 8.19 -14.27
C ARG A 19 5.91 7.33 -14.54
N ASP A 20 5.47 6.57 -13.57
CA ASP A 20 4.38 5.63 -13.75
C ASP A 20 3.00 6.20 -13.40
N HIS A 21 2.92 7.51 -13.17
CA HIS A 21 1.69 8.15 -12.68
C HIS A 21 0.48 7.84 -13.55
N GLN A 22 0.62 8.00 -14.88
CA GLN A 22 -0.51 7.80 -15.78
C GLN A 22 -0.98 6.35 -15.79
N GLN A 23 -0.06 5.41 -15.87
CA GLN A 23 -0.38 3.99 -15.87
C GLN A 23 -1.08 3.57 -14.58
N VAL A 24 -0.54 4.00 -13.46
CA VAL A 24 -1.09 3.64 -12.14
C VAL A 24 -2.45 4.30 -11.92
N THR A 25 -2.60 5.56 -12.32
CA THR A 25 -3.88 6.27 -12.21
C THR A 25 -4.96 5.58 -13.03
N SER A 26 -4.65 5.16 -14.26
CA SER A 26 -5.59 4.45 -15.12
C SER A 26 -5.98 3.10 -14.52
N PHE A 27 -4.99 2.36 -14.01
CA PHE A 27 -5.23 1.08 -13.36
C PHE A 27 -6.15 1.24 -12.13
N TYR A 28 -5.84 2.22 -11.29
CA TYR A 28 -6.61 2.45 -10.05
C TYR A 28 -8.06 2.85 -10.39
N ALA A 29 -8.25 3.74 -11.35
CA ALA A 29 -9.59 4.17 -11.77
C ALA A 29 -10.40 3.02 -12.33
N GLU A 30 -9.78 2.18 -13.16
CA GLU A 30 -10.45 1.00 -13.73
C GLU A 30 -10.85 0.03 -12.63
N ARG A 31 -9.95 -0.20 -11.66
CA ARG A 31 -10.21 -1.14 -10.58
C ARG A 31 -11.34 -0.67 -9.67
N THR A 32 -11.36 0.64 -9.33
CA THR A 32 -12.43 1.19 -8.50
C THR A 32 -13.78 1.19 -9.20
N ARG A 33 -13.78 1.41 -10.52
CA ARG A 33 -15.01 1.42 -11.31
C ARG A 33 -15.65 0.04 -11.38
N ARG A 34 -14.86 -1.02 -11.29
CA ARG A 34 -15.31 -2.39 -11.47
C ARG A 34 -15.81 -3.08 -10.22
N THR A 35 -16.11 -2.43 -9.16
CA THR A 35 -16.47 -3.05 -7.88
C THR A 35 -15.26 -3.40 -7.02
N GLY A 36 -14.10 -2.84 -7.35
CA GLY A 36 -12.90 -3.08 -6.58
C GLY A 36 -13.04 -2.53 -5.17
N GLN A 37 -12.68 -3.35 -4.20
CA GLN A 37 -12.53 -2.91 -2.82
C GLN A 37 -11.08 -2.53 -2.62
N ILE A 38 -10.85 -1.28 -2.20
CA ILE A 38 -9.50 -0.75 -2.00
C ILE A 38 -9.19 -0.79 -0.52
N PHE A 39 -8.04 -1.38 -0.19
CA PHE A 39 -7.59 -1.52 1.19
C PHE A 39 -6.22 -0.88 1.37
N THR A 40 -5.98 -0.32 2.52
CA THR A 40 -4.68 0.13 2.96
C THR A 40 -4.63 0.04 4.48
N SER A 41 -3.50 0.40 5.09
CA SER A 41 -3.35 0.34 6.53
C SER A 41 -2.93 1.68 7.12
N ASP A 42 -3.15 1.84 8.43
CA ASP A 42 -2.67 2.98 9.17
C ASP A 42 -1.14 3.11 9.11
N PHE A 43 -0.41 1.99 9.11
CA PHE A 43 1.05 2.01 8.99
C PHE A 43 1.50 2.52 7.62
N VAL A 44 0.82 2.08 6.55
CA VAL A 44 1.10 2.60 5.21
C VAL A 44 0.81 4.10 5.16
N LEU A 45 -0.30 4.54 5.73
CA LEU A 45 -0.65 5.96 5.72
C LEU A 45 0.34 6.81 6.51
N ASP A 46 0.87 6.30 7.62
CA ASP A 46 1.91 6.99 8.38
C ASP A 46 3.13 7.27 7.50
N GLU A 47 3.62 6.24 6.83
CA GLU A 47 4.77 6.37 5.94
C GLU A 47 4.45 7.29 4.76
N LEU A 48 3.29 7.11 4.15
CA LEU A 48 2.86 7.91 3.00
C LEU A 48 2.76 9.39 3.37
N PHE A 49 2.11 9.71 4.47
CA PHE A 49 1.91 11.12 4.84
C PHE A 49 3.23 11.80 5.13
N THR A 50 4.15 11.10 5.76
CA THR A 50 5.50 11.64 6.01
C THR A 50 6.16 12.02 4.69
N ILE A 51 6.10 11.15 3.70
CA ILE A 51 6.71 11.39 2.39
C ILE A 51 5.99 12.51 1.64
N LEU A 52 4.66 12.49 1.62
CA LEU A 52 3.88 13.48 0.89
C LEU A 52 4.15 14.90 1.37
N PHE A 53 4.14 15.11 2.69
CA PHE A 53 4.35 16.45 3.23
C PHE A 53 5.78 16.92 3.10
N SER A 54 6.74 16.02 2.90
CA SER A 54 8.13 16.42 2.62
C SER A 54 8.38 16.69 1.13
N ARG A 55 7.58 16.11 0.25
CA ARG A 55 7.83 16.15 -1.20
C ARG A 55 6.93 17.13 -1.94
N LEU A 56 5.66 17.26 -1.55
CA LEU A 56 4.68 18.09 -2.24
C LEU A 56 4.39 19.36 -1.48
N PRO A 57 3.87 20.42 -2.16
CA PRO A 57 3.35 21.58 -1.45
C PRO A 57 2.29 21.16 -0.43
N PHE A 58 2.26 21.84 0.70
CA PHE A 58 1.36 21.48 1.81
C PHE A 58 -0.09 21.31 1.35
N GLU A 59 -0.56 22.22 0.50
CA GLU A 59 -1.94 22.20 0.03
C GLU A 59 -2.24 20.95 -0.81
N SER A 60 -1.32 20.58 -1.69
CA SER A 60 -1.47 19.38 -2.51
C SER A 60 -1.42 18.11 -1.65
N ALA A 61 -0.47 18.05 -0.73
CA ALA A 61 -0.32 16.90 0.16
C ALA A 61 -1.56 16.72 1.04
N SER A 62 -2.04 17.81 1.65
CA SER A 62 -3.21 17.73 2.53
C SER A 62 -4.48 17.38 1.77
N ARG A 63 -4.63 17.87 0.55
CA ARG A 63 -5.80 17.54 -0.28
C ARG A 63 -5.82 16.06 -0.61
N PHE A 64 -4.68 15.51 -1.01
CA PHE A 64 -4.60 14.09 -1.34
C PHE A 64 -4.84 13.23 -0.10
N ALA A 65 -4.17 13.54 1.00
CA ALA A 65 -4.31 12.80 2.25
C ALA A 65 -5.76 12.82 2.75
N ASP A 66 -6.40 13.99 2.73
CA ASP A 66 -7.79 14.12 3.14
C ASP A 66 -8.72 13.32 2.24
N GLY A 67 -8.44 13.31 0.94
CA GLY A 67 -9.21 12.51 -0.01
C GLY A 67 -9.15 11.02 0.31
N VAL A 68 -7.98 10.51 0.66
CA VAL A 68 -7.85 9.10 1.06
C VAL A 68 -8.63 8.83 2.35
N LEU A 69 -8.48 9.71 3.34
CA LEU A 69 -9.12 9.52 4.64
C LEU A 69 -10.65 9.58 4.57
N ARG A 70 -11.20 10.36 3.65
CA ARG A 70 -12.66 10.56 3.53
C ARG A 70 -13.32 9.71 2.49
N SER A 71 -12.57 8.98 1.67
CA SER A 71 -13.15 8.19 0.60
C SER A 71 -14.02 7.06 1.14
N PRO A 72 -15.26 6.93 0.65
CA PRO A 72 -16.10 5.79 1.04
C PRO A 72 -15.66 4.48 0.38
N PHE A 73 -14.74 4.54 -0.58
CA PHE A 73 -14.29 3.37 -1.33
C PHE A 73 -13.00 2.77 -0.77
N ILE A 74 -12.33 3.46 0.15
CA ILE A 74 -11.06 3.01 0.70
C ILE A 74 -11.28 2.50 2.12
N MET A 75 -10.94 1.24 2.34
CA MET A 75 -11.01 0.60 3.65
C MET A 75 -9.65 0.77 4.33
N ILE A 76 -9.60 1.64 5.34
CA ILE A 76 -8.38 1.85 6.11
C ILE A 76 -8.39 0.89 7.28
N GLU A 77 -7.57 -0.14 7.22
CA GLU A 77 -7.49 -1.18 8.24
C GLU A 77 -6.40 -0.87 9.24
N ARG A 78 -6.61 -1.27 10.47
CA ARG A 78 -5.64 -1.04 11.54
C ARG A 78 -4.66 -2.22 11.64
N ILE A 79 -3.42 -1.90 11.93
CA ILE A 79 -2.45 -2.91 12.31
C ILE A 79 -2.70 -3.21 13.79
N THR A 80 -3.51 -4.23 14.03
CA THR A 80 -3.85 -4.70 15.38
C THR A 80 -2.62 -5.32 16.05
N PRO A 81 -2.64 -5.53 17.37
CA PRO A 81 -1.54 -6.26 18.03
C PRO A 81 -1.28 -7.61 17.40
N GLU A 82 -2.31 -8.32 16.95
CA GLU A 82 -2.16 -9.62 16.29
C GLU A 82 -1.47 -9.50 14.95
N ARG A 83 -1.83 -8.49 14.14
CA ARG A 83 -1.18 -8.24 12.85
C ARG A 83 0.26 -7.78 13.04
N PHE A 84 0.51 -6.99 14.06
CA PHE A 84 1.85 -6.55 14.41
C PHE A 84 2.72 -7.77 14.76
N GLN A 85 2.19 -8.69 15.59
CA GLN A 85 2.93 -9.89 15.97
C GLN A 85 3.24 -10.75 14.76
N LYS A 86 2.30 -10.91 13.82
CA LYS A 86 2.55 -11.64 12.59
C LYS A 86 3.63 -10.97 11.74
N ALA A 87 3.63 -9.65 11.67
CA ALA A 87 4.67 -8.90 10.97
C ALA A 87 6.04 -9.16 11.60
N TRP A 88 6.10 -9.19 12.92
CA TRP A 88 7.32 -9.51 13.64
C TRP A 88 7.83 -10.92 13.29
N GLU A 89 6.92 -11.90 13.27
CA GLU A 89 7.26 -13.27 12.88
C GLU A 89 7.79 -13.33 11.46
N LEU A 90 7.20 -12.57 10.54
CA LEU A 90 7.70 -12.48 9.17
C LEU A 90 9.09 -11.86 9.12
N ARG A 91 9.34 -10.81 9.92
CA ARG A 91 10.67 -10.19 10.01
C ARG A 91 11.71 -11.22 10.42
N LEU A 92 11.39 -12.07 11.39
CA LEU A 92 12.31 -13.11 11.84
C LEU A 92 12.48 -14.21 10.80
N LYS A 93 11.39 -14.61 10.15
CA LYS A 93 11.41 -15.66 9.13
C LYS A 93 12.30 -15.25 7.94
N PHE A 94 12.24 -14.01 7.54
CA PHE A 94 13.01 -13.49 6.41
C PHE A 94 14.26 -12.74 6.88
N ALA A 95 15.01 -13.36 7.78
CA ALA A 95 16.25 -12.79 8.32
C ALA A 95 17.28 -12.48 7.23
N ASP A 96 17.22 -13.21 6.10
CA ASP A 96 18.11 -13.01 4.95
C ASP A 96 17.70 -11.84 4.06
N LYS A 97 16.63 -11.14 4.40
CA LYS A 97 16.10 -10.02 3.59
C LYS A 97 16.01 -8.75 4.43
N PRO A 98 17.16 -8.17 4.82
CA PRO A 98 17.16 -7.04 5.76
C PRO A 98 16.59 -5.76 5.19
N ARG A 99 16.43 -5.65 3.86
CA ARG A 99 15.93 -4.44 3.21
C ARG A 99 14.42 -4.35 3.17
N ILE A 100 13.72 -5.44 3.45
CA ILE A 100 12.27 -5.38 3.55
C ILE A 100 11.92 -4.59 4.79
N SER A 101 11.14 -3.52 4.64
CA SER A 101 10.77 -2.67 5.76
C SER A 101 9.76 -3.36 6.67
N PHE A 102 9.70 -2.91 7.92
CA PHE A 102 8.68 -3.44 8.82
C PHE A 102 7.27 -3.09 8.34
N THR A 103 7.10 -1.91 7.76
CA THR A 103 5.82 -1.53 7.15
C THR A 103 5.41 -2.53 6.09
N ASP A 104 6.34 -3.00 5.24
CA ASP A 104 6.04 -4.02 4.24
C ASP A 104 5.56 -5.31 4.89
N PHE A 105 6.22 -5.74 5.98
CA PHE A 105 5.77 -6.93 6.69
C PHE A 105 4.40 -6.76 7.32
N THR A 106 4.08 -5.57 7.82
CA THR A 106 2.72 -5.31 8.32
C THR A 106 1.69 -5.39 7.20
N SER A 107 2.03 -4.91 6.01
CA SER A 107 1.15 -5.01 4.85
C SER A 107 0.94 -6.45 4.43
N MET A 108 2.01 -7.23 4.41
CA MET A 108 1.92 -8.65 4.06
C MET A 108 1.06 -9.42 5.06
N ALA A 109 1.25 -9.17 6.35
CA ALA A 109 0.45 -9.80 7.40
C ALA A 109 -1.03 -9.45 7.23
N MET A 110 -1.34 -8.18 6.95
CA MET A 110 -2.70 -7.74 6.74
C MET A 110 -3.32 -8.38 5.50
N MET A 111 -2.57 -8.43 4.40
CA MET A 111 -3.06 -9.04 3.16
C MET A 111 -3.44 -10.50 3.37
N VAL A 112 -2.59 -11.25 4.06
CA VAL A 112 -2.88 -12.65 4.38
C VAL A 112 -4.14 -12.75 5.24
N ASP A 113 -4.23 -11.92 6.26
CA ASP A 113 -5.37 -11.93 7.19
C ASP A 113 -6.70 -11.62 6.47
N LEU A 114 -6.68 -10.71 5.52
CA LEU A 114 -7.87 -10.29 4.77
C LEU A 114 -8.11 -11.09 3.49
N GLY A 115 -7.25 -12.04 3.17
CA GLY A 115 -7.37 -12.83 1.96
C GLY A 115 -7.13 -12.02 0.69
N ILE A 116 -6.20 -11.07 0.73
CA ILE A 116 -5.86 -10.22 -0.41
C ILE A 116 -4.55 -10.69 -1.02
N SER A 117 -4.56 -10.97 -2.32
CA SER A 117 -3.32 -11.30 -3.05
C SER A 117 -2.85 -10.20 -3.99
N ASP A 118 -3.74 -9.31 -4.42
CA ASP A 118 -3.40 -8.23 -5.35
C ASP A 118 -2.90 -7.01 -4.60
N VAL A 119 -1.74 -6.50 -4.99
CA VAL A 119 -1.16 -5.31 -4.36
C VAL A 119 -0.69 -4.31 -5.41
N LEU A 120 -1.08 -3.06 -5.24
CA LEU A 120 -0.62 -1.96 -6.08
C LEU A 120 0.73 -1.49 -5.56
N THR A 121 1.79 -2.02 -6.17
CA THR A 121 3.16 -1.70 -5.79
C THR A 121 4.12 -2.06 -6.93
N ALA A 122 5.25 -1.39 -6.99
CA ALA A 122 6.38 -1.79 -7.81
C ALA A 122 7.50 -2.41 -6.95
N ASP A 123 7.29 -2.51 -5.65
CA ASP A 123 8.29 -3.02 -4.73
C ASP A 123 8.38 -4.53 -4.81
N LYS A 124 9.47 -5.02 -5.38
CA LYS A 124 9.69 -6.45 -5.60
C LYS A 124 9.83 -7.26 -4.30
N HIS A 125 9.93 -6.61 -3.15
CA HIS A 125 9.93 -7.30 -1.87
C HIS A 125 8.69 -8.18 -1.72
N PHE A 126 7.55 -7.74 -2.24
CA PHE A 126 6.31 -8.54 -2.21
C PHE A 126 6.41 -9.81 -3.03
N ALA A 127 7.24 -9.82 -4.07
CA ALA A 127 7.47 -11.03 -4.87
C ALA A 127 8.48 -11.97 -4.22
N HIS A 128 9.46 -11.41 -3.50
CA HIS A 128 10.59 -12.18 -2.97
C HIS A 128 10.25 -13.05 -1.77
N VAL A 129 9.10 -12.84 -1.14
CA VAL A 129 8.70 -13.61 0.05
C VAL A 129 7.97 -14.92 -0.30
N GLY A 130 7.65 -15.13 -1.57
CA GLY A 130 7.02 -16.39 -1.99
C GLY A 130 5.64 -16.64 -1.39
N MET A 131 4.88 -15.58 -1.11
CA MET A 131 3.57 -15.68 -0.47
C MET A 131 2.42 -15.48 -1.46
N ASN A 132 2.72 -15.59 -2.76
CA ASN A 132 1.74 -15.49 -3.84
C ASN A 132 1.06 -14.12 -3.98
N PHE A 133 1.75 -13.06 -3.60
CA PHE A 133 1.27 -11.71 -3.88
C PHE A 133 1.46 -11.39 -5.36
N GLN A 134 0.44 -10.78 -5.96
CA GLN A 134 0.51 -10.32 -7.34
C GLN A 134 0.71 -8.81 -7.37
N LEU A 135 1.85 -8.39 -7.89
CA LEU A 135 2.20 -6.98 -7.99
C LEU A 135 1.53 -6.38 -9.21
N LEU A 136 0.78 -5.30 -9.01
CA LEU A 136 0.03 -4.63 -10.06
C LEU A 136 0.35 -3.15 -10.08
N PRO A 137 0.19 -2.48 -11.24
CA PRO A 137 -0.06 -3.08 -12.56
C PRO A 137 1.19 -3.81 -13.08
N GLU A 138 0.94 -4.81 -13.91
CA GLU A 138 2.03 -5.59 -14.51
C GLU A 138 2.79 -4.83 -15.57
#